data_b713f1f8c4f38b561c4f0a748b170419
#
_entry.id   b713f1f8c4f38b561c4f0a748b170419
#
_cell.length_a   1.000
_cell.length_b   1.000
_cell.length_c   1.000
_cell.angle_alpha   90.00
_cell.angle_beta   90.00
_cell.angle_gamma   90.00
#
_symmetry.space_group_name_H-M   'P 1'
#
loop_
_entity.id
_entity.type
_entity.pdbx_description
1 polymer ?
#
loop_
_entity_poly.entity_id
_entity_poly.type
_entity_poly.pdbx_seq_one_letter_code
_entity_poly.pdbx_strand_id
1 'polypeptide(L)'
;MESILHVVQQPIVPFAILLAVILIVPPLFEKLRLPGLVGLIAAGVILGPNALNILQTKQPTMELLSDIGLVYLMFVAGLEVDMEQFRKTKYRSAGFGSLTFIVPLIFGTTVGRVFGFDWNGAILIGSLFASHTLLAYPIVSRLGVVGNEAVTVTIGATIFTDVGALLVLAVCIGIHKGEFTLTSLFTLLGMLIVYSAIVLFGFDWAGRQFFRRTGDDQGNQFLFVLLAVFLAALGAELIGVEKIVGAFLAGLAVNDAIGEGPVKEKVIFVGSVLFIPVFFVDMGLLIDIPGFVKSLASIWLTLAIVVGLITSKFLAALFAKLLYRYNKQEMLTMWSLSMPQVAATLAATLVGFRAGILTEEVLNSVLVLMLVTATLGPLITSKVAPGLRLQETNIAPVEQKVEIEEQEKVSSRFTVVVPVRNPQTERFLIEMAAILAKHEGGRILPLAIPQA
;
A
#
# COMPACT_ATOMS: atom_id res chain seq x y z
N MET A 1 26.63 -18.16 -31.98
CA MET A 1 25.36 -18.52 -31.33
C MET A 1 25.56 -18.80 -29.82
N GLU A 2 26.58 -19.57 -29.44
CA GLU A 2 26.91 -19.86 -28.01
C GLU A 2 27.23 -18.59 -27.21
N SER A 3 27.94 -17.61 -27.75
CA SER A 3 28.25 -16.33 -27.07
C SER A 3 27.01 -15.50 -26.78
N ILE A 4 26.01 -15.51 -27.66
CA ILE A 4 24.72 -14.81 -27.44
C ILE A 4 23.91 -15.54 -26.35
N LEU A 5 23.86 -16.87 -26.38
CA LEU A 5 23.19 -17.67 -25.33
C LEU A 5 23.82 -17.45 -23.97
N HIS A 6 25.14 -17.34 -23.88
CA HIS A 6 25.84 -17.05 -22.62
C HIS A 6 25.54 -15.64 -22.09
N VAL A 7 25.40 -14.66 -22.96
CA VAL A 7 25.01 -13.28 -22.57
C VAL A 7 23.57 -13.24 -22.07
N VAL A 8 22.65 -13.92 -22.75
CA VAL A 8 21.22 -13.96 -22.37
C VAL A 8 20.99 -14.60 -21.00
N GLN A 9 21.87 -15.52 -20.59
CA GLN A 9 21.78 -16.20 -19.27
C GLN A 9 22.36 -15.36 -18.11
N GLN A 10 23.01 -14.23 -18.39
CA GLN A 10 23.57 -13.39 -17.33
C GLN A 10 22.44 -12.70 -16.51
N PRO A 11 22.58 -12.63 -15.16
CA PRO A 11 21.58 -12.00 -14.28
C PRO A 11 21.26 -10.53 -14.60
N ILE A 12 22.18 -9.84 -15.30
CA ILE A 12 21.99 -8.44 -15.71
C ILE A 12 20.94 -8.29 -16.82
N VAL A 13 20.70 -9.33 -17.62
CA VAL A 13 19.76 -9.27 -18.76
C VAL A 13 18.30 -9.15 -18.28
N PRO A 14 17.80 -10.00 -17.38
CA PRO A 14 16.48 -9.82 -16.79
C PRO A 14 16.31 -8.44 -16.15
N PHE A 15 17.33 -7.94 -15.46
CA PHE A 15 17.28 -6.61 -14.84
C PHE A 15 17.19 -5.48 -15.89
N ALA A 16 17.95 -5.56 -16.98
CA ALA A 16 17.85 -4.60 -18.08
C ALA A 16 16.46 -4.62 -18.76
N ILE A 17 15.89 -5.82 -18.94
CA ILE A 17 14.54 -5.99 -19.49
C ILE A 17 13.51 -5.34 -18.52
N LEU A 18 13.63 -5.57 -17.22
CA LEU A 18 12.77 -4.95 -16.21
C LEU A 18 12.83 -3.42 -16.29
N LEU A 19 14.03 -2.85 -16.36
CA LEU A 19 14.17 -1.39 -16.49
C LEU A 19 13.52 -0.86 -17.76
N ALA A 20 13.66 -1.56 -18.90
CA ALA A 20 13.00 -1.19 -20.14
C ALA A 20 11.46 -1.25 -20.01
N VAL A 21 10.94 -2.29 -19.38
CA VAL A 21 9.49 -2.44 -19.12
C VAL A 21 8.99 -1.30 -18.23
N ILE A 22 9.69 -1.02 -17.13
CA ILE A 22 9.31 0.04 -16.18
C ILE A 22 9.34 1.42 -16.85
N LEU A 23 10.27 1.65 -17.75
CA LEU A 23 10.40 2.91 -18.48
C LEU A 23 9.30 3.09 -19.54
N ILE A 24 8.96 2.03 -20.25
CA ILE A 24 8.13 2.11 -21.48
C ILE A 24 6.66 1.87 -21.19
N VAL A 25 6.33 0.87 -20.35
CA VAL A 25 4.96 0.37 -20.24
C VAL A 25 4.02 1.32 -19.46
N PRO A 26 4.40 1.88 -18.30
CA PRO A 26 3.50 2.77 -17.56
C PRO A 26 3.04 3.99 -18.38
N PRO A 27 3.93 4.75 -19.07
CA PRO A 27 3.50 5.86 -19.92
C PRO A 27 2.58 5.45 -21.07
N LEU A 28 2.77 4.22 -21.60
CA LEU A 28 1.92 3.70 -22.67
C LEU A 28 0.48 3.44 -22.18
N PHE A 29 0.35 2.84 -20.98
CA PHE A 29 -0.94 2.58 -20.37
C PHE A 29 -1.65 3.86 -19.92
N GLU A 30 -0.91 4.84 -19.41
CA GLU A 30 -1.45 6.16 -19.04
C GLU A 30 -2.02 6.90 -20.26
N LYS A 31 -1.41 6.79 -21.45
CA LYS A 31 -1.99 7.29 -22.71
C LYS A 31 -3.31 6.60 -23.07
N LEU A 32 -3.48 5.33 -22.69
CA LEU A 32 -4.72 4.57 -22.84
C LEU A 32 -5.74 4.85 -21.73
N ARG A 33 -5.46 5.80 -20.81
CA ARG A 33 -6.25 6.11 -19.62
C ARG A 33 -6.38 4.93 -18.65
N LEU A 34 -5.39 4.07 -18.61
CA LEU A 34 -5.26 2.96 -17.66
C LEU A 34 -4.14 3.24 -16.67
N PRO A 35 -4.25 2.79 -15.42
CA PRO A 35 -3.15 2.92 -14.45
C PRO A 35 -1.88 2.23 -14.96
N GLY A 36 -0.73 2.90 -14.86
CA GLY A 36 0.56 2.34 -15.27
C GLY A 36 0.91 1.01 -14.58
N LEU A 37 0.45 0.84 -13.33
CA LEU A 37 0.62 -0.40 -12.56
C LEU A 37 -0.05 -1.61 -13.20
N VAL A 38 -1.25 -1.42 -13.78
CA VAL A 38 -1.94 -2.48 -14.54
C VAL A 38 -1.14 -2.87 -15.78
N GLY A 39 -0.48 -1.89 -16.40
CA GLY A 39 0.45 -2.13 -17.51
C GLY A 39 1.64 -3.00 -17.11
N LEU A 40 2.22 -2.76 -15.93
CA LEU A 40 3.34 -3.57 -15.43
C LEU A 40 2.92 -5.03 -15.18
N ILE A 41 1.74 -5.25 -14.59
CA ILE A 41 1.18 -6.61 -14.42
C ILE A 41 0.98 -7.26 -15.81
N ALA A 42 0.38 -6.54 -16.77
CA ALA A 42 0.16 -7.06 -18.11
C ALA A 42 1.50 -7.39 -18.82
N ALA A 43 2.52 -6.55 -18.67
CA ALA A 43 3.85 -6.82 -19.19
C ALA A 43 4.46 -8.08 -18.56
N GLY A 44 4.30 -8.29 -17.25
CA GLY A 44 4.70 -9.51 -16.57
C GLY A 44 4.02 -10.75 -17.14
N VAL A 45 2.71 -10.70 -17.37
CA VAL A 45 1.97 -11.80 -18.04
C VAL A 45 2.56 -12.12 -19.41
N ILE A 46 2.81 -11.10 -20.24
CA ILE A 46 3.32 -11.27 -21.61
C ILE A 46 4.75 -11.81 -21.61
N LEU A 47 5.63 -11.29 -20.74
CA LEU A 47 7.04 -11.70 -20.68
C LEU A 47 7.25 -12.98 -19.87
N GLY A 48 6.23 -13.43 -19.16
CA GLY A 48 6.26 -14.55 -18.24
C GLY A 48 6.38 -15.93 -18.88
N PRO A 49 6.53 -16.97 -18.03
CA PRO A 49 6.77 -18.35 -18.46
C PRO A 49 5.62 -18.94 -19.28
N ASN A 50 4.42 -18.40 -19.10
CA ASN A 50 3.21 -18.89 -19.77
C ASN A 50 2.89 -18.19 -21.11
N ALA A 51 3.73 -17.22 -21.55
CA ALA A 51 3.61 -16.52 -22.82
C ALA A 51 4.94 -16.50 -23.58
N LEU A 52 5.71 -15.41 -23.52
CA LEU A 52 6.99 -15.28 -24.25
C LEU A 52 8.16 -16.01 -23.56
N ASN A 53 8.04 -16.40 -22.32
CA ASN A 53 9.07 -17.08 -21.52
C ASN A 53 10.43 -16.38 -21.50
N ILE A 54 10.41 -15.04 -21.47
CA ILE A 54 11.62 -14.19 -21.42
C ILE A 54 12.07 -13.99 -19.97
N LEU A 55 11.12 -13.78 -19.06
CA LEU A 55 11.36 -13.64 -17.64
C LEU A 55 10.78 -14.84 -16.89
N GLN A 56 11.45 -15.27 -15.83
CA GLN A 56 11.03 -16.39 -15.00
C GLN A 56 10.98 -15.96 -13.53
N THR A 57 9.91 -16.35 -12.83
CA THR A 57 9.69 -16.05 -11.41
C THR A 57 10.73 -16.70 -10.49
N LYS A 58 11.25 -17.87 -10.86
CA LYS A 58 12.22 -18.65 -10.06
C LYS A 58 13.68 -18.22 -10.24
N GLN A 59 13.95 -17.11 -10.92
CA GLN A 59 15.31 -16.56 -10.97
C GLN A 59 15.62 -15.83 -9.67
N PRO A 60 16.75 -16.13 -8.99
CA PRO A 60 17.09 -15.50 -7.70
C PRO A 60 17.07 -13.97 -7.73
N THR A 61 17.44 -13.37 -8.85
CA THR A 61 17.41 -11.91 -9.04
C THR A 61 15.98 -11.36 -9.04
N MET A 62 15.05 -12.04 -9.71
CA MET A 62 13.65 -11.63 -9.76
C MET A 62 13.00 -11.75 -8.38
N GLU A 63 13.18 -12.90 -7.74
CA GLU A 63 12.65 -13.16 -6.40
C GLU A 63 13.14 -12.12 -5.39
N LEU A 64 14.45 -11.83 -5.36
CA LEU A 64 15.02 -10.81 -4.48
C LEU A 64 14.45 -9.41 -4.76
N LEU A 65 14.42 -8.98 -6.01
CA LEU A 65 13.95 -7.63 -6.36
C LEU A 65 12.44 -7.47 -6.12
N SER A 66 11.66 -8.52 -6.39
CA SER A 66 10.22 -8.55 -6.11
C SER A 66 9.94 -8.47 -4.61
N ASP A 67 10.66 -9.24 -3.81
CA ASP A 67 10.56 -9.22 -2.35
C ASP A 67 10.90 -7.84 -1.78
N ILE A 68 11.99 -7.23 -2.26
CA ILE A 68 12.35 -5.84 -1.92
C ILE A 68 11.21 -4.90 -2.32
N GLY A 69 10.64 -5.06 -3.52
CA GLY A 69 9.55 -4.24 -4.02
C GLY A 69 8.29 -4.31 -3.15
N LEU A 70 7.92 -5.51 -2.71
CA LEU A 70 6.78 -5.73 -1.82
C LEU A 70 7.00 -5.11 -0.43
N VAL A 71 8.18 -5.34 0.15
CA VAL A 71 8.58 -4.74 1.43
C VAL A 71 8.58 -3.22 1.33
N TYR A 72 9.11 -2.66 0.24
CA TYR A 72 9.13 -1.22 -0.01
C TYR A 72 7.73 -0.64 -0.16
N LEU A 73 6.84 -1.32 -0.88
CA LEU A 73 5.45 -0.87 -1.05
C LEU A 73 4.77 -0.66 0.30
N MET A 74 4.88 -1.64 1.18
CA MET A 74 4.25 -1.57 2.51
C MET A 74 4.95 -0.58 3.44
N PHE A 75 6.27 -0.46 3.31
CA PHE A 75 7.03 0.54 4.06
C PHE A 75 6.64 1.97 3.67
N VAL A 76 6.58 2.28 2.38
CA VAL A 76 6.16 3.60 1.88
C VAL A 76 4.71 3.88 2.31
N ALA A 77 3.83 2.89 2.25
CA ALA A 77 2.47 3.04 2.77
C ALA A 77 2.46 3.43 4.25
N GLY A 78 3.33 2.85 5.08
CA GLY A 78 3.48 3.23 6.50
C GLY A 78 4.13 4.61 6.68
N LEU A 79 5.13 4.95 5.85
CA LEU A 79 5.87 6.20 5.92
C LEU A 79 5.02 7.43 5.50
N GLU A 80 4.07 7.25 4.60
CA GLU A 80 3.18 8.33 4.14
C GLU A 80 1.89 8.46 4.96
N VAL A 81 1.67 7.61 5.97
CA VAL A 81 0.53 7.75 6.88
C VAL A 81 0.63 9.07 7.63
N ASP A 82 -0.41 9.89 7.57
CA ASP A 82 -0.59 11.01 8.47
C ASP A 82 -0.83 10.48 9.90
N MET A 83 0.23 10.54 10.73
CA MET A 83 0.21 9.99 12.09
C MET A 83 -0.78 10.71 13.00
N GLU A 84 -1.02 12.01 12.79
CA GLU A 84 -2.01 12.76 13.57
C GLU A 84 -3.42 12.27 13.21
N GLN A 85 -3.72 12.14 11.93
CA GLN A 85 -5.01 11.62 11.46
C GLN A 85 -5.19 10.15 11.83
N PHE A 86 -4.14 9.32 11.70
CA PHE A 86 -4.19 7.92 12.11
C PHE A 86 -4.51 7.75 13.59
N ARG A 87 -3.89 8.54 14.47
CA ARG A 87 -4.21 8.55 15.91
C ARG A 87 -5.66 8.95 16.18
N LYS A 88 -6.21 9.91 15.41
CA LYS A 88 -7.62 10.32 15.50
C LYS A 88 -8.59 9.24 15.00
N THR A 89 -8.19 8.47 13.98
CA THR A 89 -9.05 7.49 13.29
C THR A 89 -8.81 6.03 13.70
N LYS A 90 -7.93 5.75 14.64
CA LYS A 90 -7.55 4.38 15.06
C LYS A 90 -8.74 3.45 15.36
N TYR A 91 -9.79 3.98 15.99
CA TYR A 91 -11.01 3.21 16.28
C TYR A 91 -11.83 2.91 15.01
N ARG A 92 -11.83 3.84 14.04
CA ARG A 92 -12.47 3.62 12.74
C ARG A 92 -11.67 2.63 11.89
N SER A 93 -10.33 2.68 11.96
CA SER A 93 -9.45 1.69 11.31
C SER A 93 -9.66 0.28 11.88
N ALA A 94 -9.75 0.15 13.21
CA ALA A 94 -10.10 -1.13 13.86
C ALA A 94 -11.52 -1.59 13.48
N GLY A 95 -12.48 -0.68 13.47
CA GLY A 95 -13.87 -0.99 13.10
C GLY A 95 -14.00 -1.42 11.64
N PHE A 96 -13.40 -0.69 10.71
CA PHE A 96 -13.39 -1.10 9.29
C PHE A 96 -12.56 -2.38 9.10
N GLY A 97 -11.42 -2.53 9.77
CA GLY A 97 -10.64 -3.76 9.80
C GLY A 97 -11.46 -4.96 10.23
N SER A 98 -12.25 -4.82 11.30
CA SER A 98 -13.18 -5.87 11.75
C SER A 98 -14.27 -6.17 10.73
N LEU A 99 -14.89 -5.15 10.11
CA LEU A 99 -15.91 -5.34 9.08
C LEU A 99 -15.34 -6.02 7.83
N THR A 100 -14.19 -5.53 7.32
CA THR A 100 -13.55 -6.09 6.11
C THR A 100 -12.82 -7.41 6.36
N PHE A 101 -12.74 -7.85 7.62
CA PHE A 101 -12.31 -9.18 8.03
C PHE A 101 -13.49 -10.13 8.20
N ILE A 102 -14.45 -9.80 9.08
CA ILE A 102 -15.54 -10.71 9.47
C ILE A 102 -16.52 -10.96 8.31
N VAL A 103 -16.93 -9.90 7.59
CA VAL A 103 -17.89 -10.07 6.50
C VAL A 103 -17.32 -10.97 5.39
N PRO A 104 -16.10 -10.74 4.86
CA PRO A 104 -15.50 -11.66 3.89
C PRO A 104 -15.21 -13.06 4.46
N LEU A 105 -14.81 -13.18 5.72
CA LEU A 105 -14.62 -14.48 6.38
C LEU A 105 -15.91 -15.31 6.35
N ILE A 106 -17.05 -14.74 6.69
CA ILE A 106 -18.35 -15.41 6.66
C ILE A 106 -18.72 -15.80 5.23
N PHE A 107 -18.56 -14.89 4.27
CA PHE A 107 -18.86 -15.16 2.87
C PHE A 107 -18.00 -16.29 2.31
N GLY A 108 -16.68 -16.24 2.48
CA GLY A 108 -15.77 -17.28 1.99
C GLY A 108 -15.99 -18.62 2.69
N THR A 109 -16.29 -18.63 4.00
CA THR A 109 -16.67 -19.84 4.72
C THR A 109 -17.97 -20.41 4.16
N THR A 110 -18.96 -19.58 3.84
CA THR A 110 -20.22 -20.00 3.23
C THR A 110 -19.98 -20.61 1.84
N VAL A 111 -19.13 -19.96 1.02
CA VAL A 111 -18.72 -20.52 -0.28
C VAL A 111 -18.08 -21.89 -0.09
N GLY A 112 -17.09 -22.01 0.81
CA GLY A 112 -16.45 -23.29 1.10
C GLY A 112 -17.46 -24.37 1.52
N ARG A 113 -18.41 -24.05 2.40
CA ARG A 113 -19.47 -25.00 2.83
C ARG A 113 -20.41 -25.41 1.70
N VAL A 114 -20.81 -24.48 0.85
CA VAL A 114 -21.70 -24.77 -0.30
C VAL A 114 -21.02 -25.72 -1.31
N PHE A 115 -19.70 -25.60 -1.46
CA PHE A 115 -18.90 -26.47 -2.35
C PHE A 115 -18.41 -27.75 -1.67
N GLY A 116 -18.88 -28.08 -0.47
CA GLY A 116 -18.67 -29.36 0.18
C GLY A 116 -17.40 -29.48 1.01
N PHE A 117 -16.66 -28.39 1.22
CA PHE A 117 -15.50 -28.39 2.12
C PHE A 117 -15.95 -28.61 3.58
N ASP A 118 -15.12 -29.31 4.36
CA ASP A 118 -15.32 -29.41 5.81
C ASP A 118 -15.22 -28.04 6.48
N TRP A 119 -15.56 -27.95 7.77
CA TRP A 119 -15.52 -26.66 8.49
C TRP A 119 -14.13 -26.04 8.51
N ASN A 120 -13.08 -26.84 8.65
CA ASN A 120 -11.71 -26.34 8.71
C ASN A 120 -11.28 -25.75 7.37
N GLY A 121 -11.50 -26.47 6.26
CA GLY A 121 -11.22 -25.97 4.91
C GLY A 121 -12.08 -24.76 4.53
N ALA A 122 -13.37 -24.77 4.89
CA ALA A 122 -14.27 -23.67 4.61
C ALA A 122 -13.85 -22.38 5.35
N ILE A 123 -13.48 -22.45 6.64
CA ILE A 123 -12.97 -21.31 7.42
C ILE A 123 -11.65 -20.82 6.83
N LEU A 124 -10.78 -21.71 6.38
CA LEU A 124 -9.54 -21.34 5.71
C LEU A 124 -9.83 -20.57 4.41
N ILE A 125 -10.77 -21.04 3.57
CA ILE A 125 -11.21 -20.30 2.37
C ILE A 125 -11.75 -18.92 2.78
N GLY A 126 -12.53 -18.85 3.87
CA GLY A 126 -13.01 -17.57 4.41
C GLY A 126 -11.89 -16.62 4.80
N SER A 127 -10.81 -17.12 5.39
CA SER A 127 -9.65 -16.30 5.76
C SER A 127 -8.90 -15.73 4.56
N LEU A 128 -8.90 -16.44 3.44
CA LEU A 128 -8.33 -15.92 2.18
C LEU A 128 -9.10 -14.70 1.66
N PHE A 129 -10.41 -14.61 1.93
CA PHE A 129 -11.21 -13.44 1.57
C PHE A 129 -10.98 -12.26 2.52
N ALA A 130 -10.63 -12.55 3.76
CA ALA A 130 -10.54 -11.55 4.82
C ALA A 130 -9.33 -10.62 4.67
N SER A 131 -8.17 -11.15 4.28
CA SER A 131 -6.97 -10.35 4.00
C SER A 131 -7.17 -9.41 2.81
N HIS A 132 -6.30 -8.42 2.65
CA HIS A 132 -6.17 -7.60 1.45
C HIS A 132 -4.80 -6.93 1.38
N THR A 133 -4.36 -6.64 0.17
CA THR A 133 -3.09 -5.94 -0.09
C THR A 133 -3.38 -4.57 -0.67
N LEU A 134 -2.69 -3.53 -0.18
CA LEU A 134 -2.85 -2.14 -0.65
C LEU A 134 -2.20 -1.92 -2.03
N LEU A 135 -2.55 -2.78 -2.99
CA LEU A 135 -1.99 -2.78 -4.34
C LEU A 135 -2.24 -1.46 -5.08
N ALA A 136 -3.39 -0.82 -4.83
CA ALA A 136 -3.75 0.46 -5.44
C ALA A 136 -3.22 1.68 -4.65
N TYR A 137 -2.43 1.47 -3.59
CA TYR A 137 -1.84 2.55 -2.79
C TYR A 137 -1.05 3.58 -3.62
N PRO A 138 -0.17 3.19 -4.57
CA PRO A 138 0.55 4.15 -5.39
C PRO A 138 -0.36 5.09 -6.19
N ILE A 139 -1.60 4.71 -6.47
CA ILE A 139 -2.57 5.56 -7.16
C ILE A 139 -3.05 6.67 -6.23
N VAL A 140 -3.44 6.34 -5.00
CA VAL A 140 -3.91 7.34 -4.02
C VAL A 140 -2.78 8.26 -3.54
N SER A 141 -1.54 7.73 -3.46
CA SER A 141 -0.33 8.50 -3.18
C SER A 141 -0.06 9.54 -4.28
N ARG A 142 -0.02 9.12 -5.55
CA ARG A 142 0.15 10.04 -6.69
C ARG A 142 -0.95 11.11 -6.81
N LEU A 143 -2.18 10.79 -6.39
CA LEU A 143 -3.29 11.72 -6.36
C LEU A 143 -3.25 12.68 -5.17
N GLY A 144 -2.32 12.49 -4.22
CA GLY A 144 -2.18 13.30 -3.01
C GLY A 144 -3.35 13.16 -2.03
N VAL A 145 -4.12 12.04 -2.10
CA VAL A 145 -5.32 11.84 -1.27
C VAL A 145 -5.10 10.87 -0.11
N VAL A 146 -3.86 10.52 0.21
CA VAL A 146 -3.51 9.62 1.33
C VAL A 146 -4.03 10.18 2.66
N GLY A 147 -3.99 11.50 2.86
CA GLY A 147 -4.53 12.18 4.03
C GLY A 147 -6.06 12.18 4.13
N ASN A 148 -6.82 11.66 3.15
CA ASN A 148 -8.26 11.48 3.31
C ASN A 148 -8.55 10.38 4.33
N GLU A 149 -9.52 10.61 5.22
CA GLU A 149 -9.85 9.70 6.32
C GLU A 149 -10.15 8.28 5.84
N ALA A 150 -10.94 8.13 4.78
CA ALA A 150 -11.31 6.81 4.24
C ALA A 150 -10.08 6.02 3.75
N VAL A 151 -9.10 6.70 3.15
CA VAL A 151 -7.83 6.11 2.72
C VAL A 151 -7.00 5.70 3.93
N THR A 152 -6.78 6.62 4.89
CA THR A 152 -6.02 6.34 6.12
C THR A 152 -6.64 5.20 6.93
N VAL A 153 -7.96 5.18 7.06
CA VAL A 153 -8.71 4.10 7.73
C VAL A 153 -8.51 2.75 7.03
N THR A 154 -8.51 2.74 5.70
CA THR A 154 -8.31 1.49 4.93
C THR A 154 -6.87 0.98 5.07
N ILE A 155 -5.88 1.88 5.04
CA ILE A 155 -4.47 1.54 5.29
C ILE A 155 -4.32 0.92 6.68
N GLY A 156 -4.87 1.55 7.70
CA GLY A 156 -4.82 1.03 9.07
C GLY A 156 -5.56 -0.31 9.24
N ALA A 157 -6.65 -0.53 8.51
CA ALA A 157 -7.41 -1.77 8.53
C ALA A 157 -6.61 -2.98 8.02
N THR A 158 -5.64 -2.79 7.12
CA THR A 158 -4.81 -3.86 6.55
C THR A 158 -4.09 -4.66 7.63
N ILE A 159 -3.56 -3.99 8.65
CA ILE A 159 -2.86 -4.66 9.76
C ILE A 159 -3.79 -5.67 10.46
N PHE A 160 -5.04 -5.26 10.74
CA PHE A 160 -6.01 -6.12 11.42
C PHE A 160 -6.39 -7.32 10.55
N THR A 161 -6.55 -7.12 9.24
CA THR A 161 -6.96 -8.19 8.33
C THR A 161 -5.83 -9.20 8.09
N ASP A 162 -4.59 -8.74 7.94
CA ASP A 162 -3.44 -9.61 7.69
C ASP A 162 -3.12 -10.46 8.93
N VAL A 163 -3.06 -9.83 10.10
CA VAL A 163 -2.86 -10.55 11.35
C VAL A 163 -4.01 -11.53 11.60
N GLY A 164 -5.26 -11.10 11.39
CA GLY A 164 -6.42 -11.96 11.56
C GLY A 164 -6.40 -13.18 10.62
N ALA A 165 -6.07 -12.99 9.35
CA ALA A 165 -5.98 -14.07 8.37
C ALA A 165 -4.89 -15.08 8.71
N LEU A 166 -3.71 -14.62 9.16
CA LEU A 166 -2.62 -15.49 9.61
C LEU A 166 -2.99 -16.28 10.88
N LEU A 167 -3.72 -15.66 11.81
CA LEU A 167 -4.20 -16.36 13.00
C LEU A 167 -5.19 -17.47 12.62
N VAL A 168 -6.13 -17.20 11.70
CA VAL A 168 -7.05 -18.23 11.22
C VAL A 168 -6.29 -19.35 10.52
N LEU A 169 -5.30 -19.03 9.66
CA LEU A 169 -4.45 -20.02 9.00
C LEU A 169 -3.74 -20.90 10.04
N ALA A 170 -3.10 -20.30 11.04
CA ALA A 170 -2.38 -21.02 12.08
C ALA A 170 -3.31 -21.96 12.88
N VAL A 171 -4.52 -21.50 13.21
CA VAL A 171 -5.55 -22.29 13.89
C VAL A 171 -6.00 -23.46 13.01
N CYS A 172 -6.31 -23.21 11.72
CA CYS A 172 -6.73 -24.26 10.79
C CYS A 172 -5.68 -25.35 10.61
N ILE A 173 -4.41 -24.96 10.48
CA ILE A 173 -3.28 -25.91 10.38
C ILE A 173 -3.11 -26.68 11.69
N GLY A 174 -3.14 -26.00 12.84
CA GLY A 174 -3.03 -26.63 14.15
C GLY A 174 -4.14 -27.65 14.40
N ILE A 175 -5.38 -27.33 14.05
CA ILE A 175 -6.52 -28.27 14.12
C ILE A 175 -6.29 -29.48 13.20
N HIS A 176 -5.86 -29.22 11.94
CA HIS A 176 -5.62 -30.29 10.96
C HIS A 176 -4.52 -31.26 11.39
N LYS A 177 -3.45 -30.75 12.01
CA LYS A 177 -2.35 -31.56 12.57
C LYS A 177 -2.66 -32.19 13.93
N GLY A 178 -3.76 -31.81 14.56
CA GLY A 178 -4.09 -32.24 15.93
C GLY A 178 -3.21 -31.59 17.02
N GLU A 179 -2.50 -30.52 16.70
CA GLU A 179 -1.54 -29.81 17.59
C GLU A 179 -2.09 -28.48 18.13
N PHE A 180 -3.35 -28.15 17.83
CA PHE A 180 -3.92 -26.86 18.23
C PHE A 180 -4.01 -26.76 19.77
N THR A 181 -3.38 -25.72 20.31
CA THR A 181 -3.52 -25.33 21.71
C THR A 181 -3.82 -23.84 21.82
N LEU A 182 -4.67 -23.45 22.78
CA LEU A 182 -4.91 -22.03 23.08
C LEU A 182 -3.60 -21.33 23.48
N THR A 183 -2.68 -22.06 24.11
CA THR A 183 -1.37 -21.51 24.50
C THR A 183 -0.57 -21.04 23.28
N SER A 184 -0.52 -21.81 22.17
CA SER A 184 0.21 -21.39 20.95
C SER A 184 -0.40 -20.13 20.33
N LEU A 185 -1.72 -19.97 20.36
CA LEU A 185 -2.40 -18.76 19.89
C LEU A 185 -2.03 -17.53 20.75
N PHE A 186 -2.10 -17.66 22.09
CA PHE A 186 -1.71 -16.56 22.98
C PHE A 186 -0.22 -16.23 22.88
N THR A 187 0.63 -17.21 22.66
CA THR A 187 2.07 -17.01 22.43
C THR A 187 2.31 -16.19 21.17
N LEU A 188 1.66 -16.55 20.05
CA LEU A 188 1.79 -15.80 18.79
C LEU A 188 1.30 -14.34 18.94
N LEU A 189 0.15 -14.13 19.59
CA LEU A 189 -0.36 -12.78 19.88
C LEU A 189 0.58 -12.00 20.78
N GLY A 190 1.13 -12.64 21.82
CA GLY A 190 2.08 -12.02 22.73
C GLY A 190 3.37 -11.61 22.00
N MET A 191 3.92 -12.50 21.16
CA MET A 191 5.10 -12.21 20.34
C MET A 191 4.84 -11.05 19.39
N LEU A 192 3.67 -11.02 18.74
CA LEU A 192 3.31 -9.93 17.83
C LEU A 192 3.21 -8.58 18.55
N ILE A 193 2.60 -8.54 19.75
CA ILE A 193 2.51 -7.31 20.56
C ILE A 193 3.90 -6.82 20.98
N VAL A 194 4.74 -7.72 21.50
CA VAL A 194 6.11 -7.40 21.90
C VAL A 194 6.93 -6.93 20.70
N TYR A 195 6.85 -7.64 19.59
CA TYR A 195 7.54 -7.28 18.35
C TYR A 195 7.09 -5.90 17.84
N SER A 196 5.77 -5.65 17.77
CA SER A 196 5.24 -4.36 17.33
C SER A 196 5.71 -3.22 18.23
N ALA A 197 5.75 -3.44 19.54
CA ALA A 197 6.28 -2.47 20.50
C ALA A 197 7.78 -2.20 20.27
N ILE A 198 8.58 -3.25 20.06
CA ILE A 198 10.02 -3.11 19.77
C ILE A 198 10.23 -2.30 18.47
N VAL A 199 9.49 -2.59 17.40
CA VAL A 199 9.63 -1.90 16.13
C VAL A 199 9.17 -0.44 16.27
N LEU A 200 7.96 -0.19 16.78
CA LEU A 200 7.40 1.16 16.85
C LEU A 200 8.21 2.08 17.77
N PHE A 201 8.58 1.63 18.95
CA PHE A 201 9.32 2.46 19.91
C PHE A 201 10.82 2.40 19.71
N GLY A 202 11.36 1.23 19.35
CA GLY A 202 12.80 1.01 19.18
C GLY A 202 13.34 1.76 17.97
N PHE A 203 12.69 1.66 16.81
CA PHE A 203 13.16 2.35 15.60
C PHE A 203 12.89 3.85 15.61
N ASP A 204 11.81 4.31 16.23
CA ASP A 204 11.60 5.75 16.45
C ASP A 204 12.72 6.32 17.34
N TRP A 205 13.00 5.68 18.48
CA TRP A 205 14.09 6.11 19.36
C TRP A 205 15.47 6.04 18.67
N ALA A 206 15.77 4.92 17.99
CA ALA A 206 17.04 4.73 17.29
C ALA A 206 17.19 5.72 16.14
N GLY A 207 16.13 5.98 15.38
CA GLY A 207 16.10 6.94 14.29
C GLY A 207 16.38 8.36 14.78
N ARG A 208 15.66 8.83 15.80
CA ARG A 208 15.90 10.16 16.41
C ARG A 208 17.32 10.31 16.92
N GLN A 209 17.87 9.27 17.58
CA GLN A 209 19.23 9.31 18.11
C GLN A 209 20.27 9.30 16.99
N PHE A 210 20.04 8.51 15.94
CA PHE A 210 20.94 8.42 14.79
C PHE A 210 20.96 9.73 13.99
N PHE A 211 19.80 10.29 13.69
CA PHE A 211 19.70 11.54 12.92
C PHE A 211 20.28 12.74 13.65
N ARG A 212 20.14 12.81 15.00
CA ARG A 212 20.81 13.83 15.80
C ARG A 212 22.34 13.75 15.71
N ARG A 213 22.90 12.54 15.57
CA ARG A 213 24.37 12.34 15.49
C ARG A 213 24.92 12.53 14.09
N THR A 214 24.14 12.22 13.08
CA THR A 214 24.56 12.24 11.67
C THR A 214 24.39 13.63 11.05
N GLY A 215 23.62 14.53 11.68
CA GLY A 215 23.38 15.89 11.19
C GLY A 215 22.79 15.89 9.78
N ASP A 216 23.42 16.59 8.83
CA ASP A 216 22.94 16.74 7.46
C ASP A 216 23.39 15.61 6.49
N ASP A 217 23.98 14.52 6.98
CA ASP A 217 24.41 13.40 6.14
C ASP A 217 23.22 12.55 5.69
N GLN A 218 22.64 12.99 4.59
CA GLN A 218 21.45 12.33 3.98
C GLN A 218 21.75 10.90 3.51
N GLY A 219 22.99 10.57 3.17
CA GLY A 219 23.39 9.24 2.72
C GLY A 219 23.28 8.22 3.86
N ASN A 220 23.88 8.53 4.99
CA ASN A 220 23.81 7.67 6.18
C ASN A 220 22.39 7.59 6.75
N GLN A 221 21.63 8.68 6.70
CA GLN A 221 20.21 8.66 7.10
C GLN A 221 19.37 7.74 6.20
N PHE A 222 19.57 7.81 4.89
CA PHE A 222 18.91 6.92 3.92
C PHE A 222 19.25 5.45 4.19
N LEU A 223 20.53 5.13 4.40
CA LEU A 223 20.96 3.75 4.69
C LEU A 223 20.40 3.24 6.02
N PHE A 224 20.31 4.10 7.05
CA PHE A 224 19.67 3.74 8.31
C PHE A 224 18.20 3.34 8.11
N VAL A 225 17.47 4.12 7.32
CA VAL A 225 16.05 3.84 7.02
C VAL A 225 15.90 2.52 6.30
N LEU A 226 16.72 2.26 5.28
CA LEU A 226 16.71 0.98 4.56
C LEU A 226 17.00 -0.19 5.50
N LEU A 227 18.02 -0.06 6.33
CA LEU A 227 18.37 -1.12 7.30
C LEU A 227 17.22 -1.38 8.26
N ALA A 228 16.57 -0.33 8.80
CA ALA A 228 15.44 -0.46 9.70
C ALA A 228 14.27 -1.23 9.06
N VAL A 229 13.96 -0.93 7.80
CA VAL A 229 12.89 -1.62 7.03
C VAL A 229 13.18 -3.11 6.92
N PHE A 230 14.38 -3.47 6.45
CA PHE A 230 14.70 -4.88 6.22
C PHE A 230 14.88 -5.66 7.53
N LEU A 231 15.42 -5.03 8.58
CA LEU A 231 15.48 -5.66 9.90
C LEU A 231 14.08 -5.91 10.48
N ALA A 232 13.15 -4.97 10.30
CA ALA A 232 11.77 -5.18 10.72
C ALA A 232 11.08 -6.26 9.88
N ALA A 233 11.25 -6.27 8.55
CA ALA A 233 10.69 -7.32 7.72
C ALA A 233 11.18 -8.71 8.12
N LEU A 234 12.50 -8.88 8.31
CA LEU A 234 13.09 -10.14 8.78
C LEU A 234 12.64 -10.50 10.21
N GLY A 235 12.56 -9.51 11.10
CA GLY A 235 12.06 -9.71 12.46
C GLY A 235 10.62 -10.21 12.51
N ALA A 236 9.75 -9.72 11.62
CA ALA A 236 8.39 -10.25 11.47
C ALA A 236 8.38 -11.71 11.06
N GLU A 237 9.18 -12.06 10.05
CA GLU A 237 9.28 -13.44 9.55
C GLU A 237 9.80 -14.40 10.62
N LEU A 238 10.76 -13.98 11.46
CA LEU A 238 11.29 -14.78 12.58
C LEU A 238 10.21 -15.15 13.62
N ILE A 239 9.20 -14.33 13.81
CA ILE A 239 8.08 -14.61 14.72
C ILE A 239 6.89 -15.27 14.03
N GLY A 240 7.04 -15.67 12.75
CA GLY A 240 5.99 -16.32 11.96
C GLY A 240 4.91 -15.37 11.44
N VAL A 241 5.21 -14.06 11.33
CA VAL A 241 4.34 -13.03 10.74
C VAL A 241 4.89 -12.60 9.38
N GLU A 242 4.01 -12.21 8.49
CA GLU A 242 4.40 -11.74 7.14
C GLU A 242 5.36 -10.53 7.21
N LYS A 243 6.43 -10.57 6.41
CA LYS A 243 7.43 -9.49 6.32
C LYS A 243 6.85 -8.12 5.99
N ILE A 244 5.71 -8.08 5.28
CA ILE A 244 4.99 -6.85 4.94
C ILE A 244 4.47 -6.10 6.17
N VAL A 245 4.06 -6.82 7.22
CA VAL A 245 3.62 -6.20 8.49
C VAL A 245 4.80 -5.50 9.17
N GLY A 246 5.97 -6.15 9.21
CA GLY A 246 7.19 -5.55 9.74
C GLY A 246 7.60 -4.29 8.99
N ALA A 247 7.57 -4.33 7.66
CA ALA A 247 7.89 -3.20 6.80
C ALA A 247 6.93 -2.02 7.03
N PHE A 248 5.63 -2.28 7.13
CA PHE A 248 4.63 -1.25 7.43
C PHE A 248 4.85 -0.62 8.81
N LEU A 249 5.07 -1.44 9.84
CA LEU A 249 5.38 -0.95 11.19
C LEU A 249 6.67 -0.11 11.23
N ALA A 250 7.70 -0.51 10.48
CA ALA A 250 8.92 0.29 10.34
C ALA A 250 8.63 1.64 9.68
N GLY A 251 7.78 1.68 8.65
CA GLY A 251 7.33 2.92 8.01
C GLY A 251 6.68 3.86 9.01
N LEU A 252 5.75 3.36 9.82
CA LEU A 252 5.13 4.13 10.90
C LEU A 252 6.14 4.62 11.95
N ALA A 253 7.08 3.74 12.35
CA ALA A 253 8.06 4.05 13.39
C ALA A 253 9.04 5.15 12.99
N VAL A 254 9.53 5.12 11.74
CA VAL A 254 10.51 6.10 11.26
C VAL A 254 9.88 7.38 10.70
N ASN A 255 8.58 7.40 10.45
CA ASN A 255 7.85 8.55 9.91
C ASN A 255 8.06 9.81 10.76
N ASP A 256 7.82 9.69 12.07
CA ASP A 256 8.02 10.81 13.01
C ASP A 256 9.51 11.18 13.18
N ALA A 257 10.43 10.22 13.02
CA ALA A 257 11.87 10.44 13.20
C ALA A 257 12.53 11.14 12.00
N ILE A 258 12.10 10.80 10.76
CA ILE A 258 12.62 11.40 9.52
C ILE A 258 12.01 12.79 9.31
N GLY A 259 10.74 12.99 9.69
CA GLY A 259 9.97 14.18 9.36
C GLY A 259 9.82 14.40 7.85
N GLU A 260 9.30 15.57 7.46
CA GLU A 260 9.24 15.97 6.06
C GLU A 260 10.61 16.51 5.62
N GLY A 261 11.21 15.89 4.60
CA GLY A 261 12.51 16.32 4.12
C GLY A 261 13.13 15.43 3.03
N PRO A 262 14.33 15.77 2.57
CA PRO A 262 14.94 15.15 1.39
C PRO A 262 15.24 13.65 1.55
N VAL A 263 15.39 13.14 2.77
CA VAL A 263 15.60 11.69 3.00
C VAL A 263 14.31 10.93 2.74
N LYS A 264 13.17 11.42 3.26
CA LYS A 264 11.86 10.82 3.01
C LYS A 264 11.56 10.78 1.51
N GLU A 265 11.78 11.90 0.81
CA GLU A 265 11.58 12.00 -0.64
C GLU A 265 12.45 10.99 -1.41
N LYS A 266 13.74 10.85 -1.06
CA LYS A 266 14.65 9.89 -1.71
C LYS A 266 14.22 8.44 -1.47
N VAL A 267 13.81 8.12 -0.28
CA VAL A 267 13.32 6.77 0.06
C VAL A 267 12.08 6.44 -0.76
N ILE A 268 11.08 7.34 -0.79
CA ILE A 268 9.87 7.17 -1.58
C ILE A 268 10.20 7.08 -3.08
N PHE A 269 11.11 7.92 -3.58
CA PHE A 269 11.53 7.92 -4.97
C PHE A 269 12.13 6.59 -5.41
N VAL A 270 13.11 6.06 -4.66
CA VAL A 270 13.75 4.78 -4.98
C VAL A 270 12.74 3.63 -4.98
N GLY A 271 11.84 3.62 -4.00
CA GLY A 271 10.76 2.63 -3.93
C GLY A 271 9.82 2.71 -5.13
N SER A 272 9.27 3.90 -5.39
CA SER A 272 8.22 4.12 -6.39
C SER A 272 8.71 4.00 -7.83
N VAL A 273 9.99 4.35 -8.10
CA VAL A 273 10.55 4.34 -9.47
C VAL A 273 11.15 2.99 -9.83
N LEU A 274 11.72 2.26 -8.87
CA LEU A 274 12.47 1.03 -9.16
C LEU A 274 11.83 -0.22 -8.55
N PHE A 275 11.80 -0.32 -7.21
CA PHE A 275 11.49 -1.60 -6.56
C PHE A 275 10.02 -1.98 -6.63
N ILE A 276 9.10 -1.04 -6.38
CA ILE A 276 7.66 -1.29 -6.43
C ILE A 276 7.22 -1.71 -7.85
N PRO A 277 7.66 -1.05 -8.95
CA PRO A 277 7.37 -1.51 -10.30
C PRO A 277 7.85 -2.93 -10.61
N VAL A 278 9.03 -3.34 -10.13
CA VAL A 278 9.51 -4.72 -10.32
C VAL A 278 8.56 -5.72 -9.67
N PHE A 279 8.10 -5.46 -8.45
CA PHE A 279 7.09 -6.30 -7.79
C PHE A 279 5.81 -6.45 -8.63
N PHE A 280 5.32 -5.39 -9.28
CA PHE A 280 4.14 -5.48 -10.15
C PHE A 280 4.39 -6.32 -11.40
N VAL A 281 5.58 -6.26 -12.00
CA VAL A 281 5.95 -7.13 -13.13
C VAL A 281 5.99 -8.59 -12.66
N ASP A 282 6.61 -8.88 -11.53
CA ASP A 282 6.69 -10.23 -10.96
C ASP A 282 5.29 -10.79 -10.63
N MET A 283 4.39 -9.97 -10.12
CA MET A 283 2.99 -10.36 -9.95
C MET A 283 2.36 -10.84 -11.26
N GLY A 284 2.70 -10.18 -12.38
CA GLY A 284 2.26 -10.62 -13.71
C GLY A 284 2.87 -11.95 -14.13
N LEU A 285 4.14 -12.21 -13.79
CA LEU A 285 4.81 -13.48 -14.09
C LEU A 285 4.17 -14.69 -13.38
N LEU A 286 3.59 -14.48 -12.20
CA LEU A 286 2.90 -15.53 -11.43
C LEU A 286 1.56 -15.96 -12.05
N ILE A 287 1.01 -15.18 -12.99
CA ILE A 287 -0.28 -15.44 -13.59
C ILE A 287 -0.14 -16.60 -14.59
N ASP A 288 -0.78 -17.72 -14.27
CA ASP A 288 -0.83 -18.92 -15.12
C ASP A 288 -2.08 -18.91 -16.00
N ILE A 289 -1.94 -18.42 -17.25
CA ILE A 289 -3.04 -18.41 -18.24
C ILE A 289 -3.52 -19.84 -18.58
N PRO A 290 -2.64 -20.84 -18.82
CA PRO A 290 -3.07 -22.23 -19.00
C PRO A 290 -3.82 -22.80 -17.79
N GLY A 291 -3.38 -22.49 -16.57
CA GLY A 291 -4.09 -22.86 -15.33
C GLY A 291 -5.45 -22.19 -15.22
N PHE A 292 -5.56 -20.94 -15.66
CA PHE A 292 -6.84 -20.24 -15.80
C PHE A 292 -7.81 -21.01 -16.73
N VAL A 293 -7.33 -21.44 -17.88
CA VAL A 293 -8.15 -22.21 -18.83
C VAL A 293 -8.56 -23.57 -18.26
N LYS A 294 -7.66 -24.25 -17.52
CA LYS A 294 -7.98 -25.51 -16.83
C LYS A 294 -8.97 -25.32 -15.68
N SER A 295 -8.96 -24.19 -14.98
CA SER A 295 -9.91 -23.91 -13.91
C SER A 295 -11.35 -23.72 -14.39
N LEU A 296 -11.57 -23.60 -15.72
CA LEU A 296 -12.91 -23.63 -16.30
C LEU A 296 -13.64 -24.95 -16.02
N ALA A 297 -12.94 -26.02 -15.66
CA ALA A 297 -13.57 -27.27 -15.18
C ALA A 297 -14.30 -27.08 -13.83
N SER A 298 -13.80 -26.16 -12.98
CA SER A 298 -14.41 -25.78 -11.70
C SER A 298 -14.93 -24.35 -11.70
N ILE A 299 -15.51 -23.92 -12.84
CA ILE A 299 -15.92 -22.53 -13.08
C ILE A 299 -16.86 -21.99 -12.01
N TRP A 300 -17.74 -22.82 -11.48
CA TRP A 300 -18.70 -22.39 -10.45
C TRP A 300 -18.03 -22.07 -9.12
N LEU A 301 -17.02 -22.85 -8.71
CA LEU A 301 -16.23 -22.56 -7.52
C LEU A 301 -15.43 -21.26 -7.72
N THR A 302 -14.74 -21.14 -8.85
CA THR A 302 -13.97 -19.94 -9.20
C THR A 302 -14.86 -18.69 -9.23
N LEU A 303 -16.02 -18.78 -9.88
CA LEU A 303 -16.97 -17.67 -9.94
C LEU A 303 -17.50 -17.30 -8.54
N ALA A 304 -17.83 -18.30 -7.71
CA ALA A 304 -18.31 -18.08 -6.36
C ALA A 304 -17.24 -17.43 -5.47
N ILE A 305 -15.95 -17.85 -5.61
CA ILE A 305 -14.82 -17.25 -4.90
C ILE A 305 -14.63 -15.79 -5.33
N VAL A 306 -14.58 -15.50 -6.64
CA VAL A 306 -14.35 -14.15 -7.16
C VAL A 306 -15.51 -13.21 -6.82
N VAL A 307 -16.75 -13.61 -7.16
CA VAL A 307 -17.95 -12.79 -6.88
C VAL A 307 -18.19 -12.65 -5.38
N GLY A 308 -17.99 -13.73 -4.63
CA GLY A 308 -18.13 -13.75 -3.18
C GLY A 308 -17.19 -12.76 -2.49
N LEU A 309 -15.90 -12.73 -2.90
CA LEU A 309 -14.94 -11.76 -2.37
C LEU A 309 -15.34 -10.32 -2.74
N ILE A 310 -15.57 -10.04 -4.02
CA ILE A 310 -15.89 -8.68 -4.49
C ILE A 310 -17.13 -8.14 -3.77
N THR A 311 -18.18 -8.98 -3.65
CA THR A 311 -19.43 -8.62 -2.99
C THR A 311 -19.24 -8.44 -1.48
N SER A 312 -18.51 -9.34 -0.82
CA SER A 312 -18.28 -9.25 0.63
C SER A 312 -17.48 -8.02 1.02
N LYS A 313 -16.45 -7.67 0.25
CA LYS A 313 -15.67 -6.42 0.43
C LYS A 313 -16.53 -5.18 0.17
N PHE A 314 -17.42 -5.23 -0.84
CA PHE A 314 -18.38 -4.16 -1.08
C PHE A 314 -19.33 -3.96 0.10
N LEU A 315 -19.87 -5.05 0.63
CA LEU A 315 -20.76 -5.00 1.82
C LEU A 315 -20.02 -4.48 3.06
N ALA A 316 -18.77 -4.88 3.28
CA ALA A 316 -17.96 -4.36 4.37
C ALA A 316 -17.77 -2.84 4.27
N ALA A 317 -17.44 -2.33 3.07
CA ALA A 317 -17.33 -0.90 2.81
C ALA A 317 -18.69 -0.17 2.93
N LEU A 318 -19.78 -0.81 2.51
CA LEU A 318 -21.15 -0.28 2.68
C LEU A 318 -21.52 -0.17 4.15
N PHE A 319 -21.22 -1.18 4.97
CA PHE A 319 -21.45 -1.12 6.42
C PHE A 319 -20.59 -0.04 7.09
N ALA A 320 -19.34 0.13 6.67
CA ALA A 320 -18.49 1.22 7.13
C ALA A 320 -19.08 2.59 6.77
N LYS A 321 -19.60 2.75 5.54
CA LYS A 321 -20.31 3.96 5.11
C LYS A 321 -21.50 4.27 6.02
N LEU A 322 -22.32 3.29 6.32
CA LEU A 322 -23.51 3.46 7.17
C LEU A 322 -23.11 3.79 8.62
N LEU A 323 -22.09 3.10 9.15
CA LEU A 323 -21.64 3.27 10.53
C LEU A 323 -20.92 4.61 10.77
N TYR A 324 -20.04 5.00 9.84
CA TYR A 324 -19.18 6.18 9.97
C TYR A 324 -19.61 7.36 9.12
N ARG A 325 -20.73 7.23 8.38
CA ARG A 325 -21.33 8.27 7.52
C ARG A 325 -20.41 8.74 6.39
N TYR A 326 -19.60 7.82 5.82
CA TYR A 326 -18.80 8.12 4.66
C TYR A 326 -19.66 8.44 3.43
N ASN A 327 -19.13 9.28 2.54
CA ASN A 327 -19.78 9.55 1.26
C ASN A 327 -19.62 8.36 0.28
N LYS A 328 -20.24 8.44 -0.90
CA LYS A 328 -20.20 7.37 -1.89
C LYS A 328 -18.77 7.14 -2.44
N GLN A 329 -18.01 8.21 -2.65
CA GLN A 329 -16.65 8.13 -3.21
C GLN A 329 -15.68 7.52 -2.20
N GLU A 330 -15.77 7.93 -0.92
CA GLU A 330 -15.02 7.33 0.19
C GLU A 330 -15.30 5.83 0.31
N MET A 331 -16.58 5.44 0.33
CA MET A 331 -16.97 4.03 0.38
C MET A 331 -16.40 3.21 -0.80
N LEU A 332 -16.52 3.74 -2.02
CA LEU A 332 -16.02 3.05 -3.21
C LEU A 332 -14.49 2.97 -3.23
N THR A 333 -13.81 3.98 -2.69
CA THR A 333 -12.35 3.95 -2.53
C THR A 333 -11.94 2.93 -1.47
N MET A 334 -12.60 2.87 -0.32
CA MET A 334 -12.38 1.84 0.71
C MET A 334 -12.58 0.43 0.14
N TRP A 335 -13.65 0.22 -0.62
CA TRP A 335 -13.90 -1.04 -1.31
C TRP A 335 -12.80 -1.42 -2.28
N SER A 336 -12.43 -0.50 -3.19
CA SER A 336 -11.44 -0.78 -4.23
C SER A 336 -10.03 -0.97 -3.67
N LEU A 337 -9.67 -0.26 -2.58
CA LEU A 337 -8.39 -0.44 -1.88
C LEU A 337 -8.32 -1.75 -1.09
N SER A 338 -9.45 -2.21 -0.54
CA SER A 338 -9.51 -3.45 0.26
C SER A 338 -9.80 -4.72 -0.56
N MET A 339 -9.96 -4.61 -1.88
CA MET A 339 -10.30 -5.73 -2.75
C MET A 339 -9.10 -6.58 -3.20
N PRO A 340 -7.92 -6.01 -3.56
CA PRO A 340 -6.83 -6.78 -4.15
C PRO A 340 -6.31 -7.87 -3.20
N GLN A 341 -6.17 -9.07 -3.74
CA GLN A 341 -5.58 -10.24 -3.08
C GLN A 341 -4.27 -10.58 -3.79
N VAL A 342 -3.17 -10.73 -3.04
CA VAL A 342 -1.84 -10.93 -3.63
C VAL A 342 -1.02 -11.93 -2.80
N ALA A 343 0.20 -11.58 -2.40
CA ALA A 343 1.20 -12.48 -1.83
C ALA A 343 0.72 -13.22 -0.57
N ALA A 344 0.11 -12.53 0.39
CA ALA A 344 -0.36 -13.15 1.63
C ALA A 344 -1.45 -14.20 1.37
N THR A 345 -2.39 -13.91 0.46
CA THR A 345 -3.43 -14.85 0.06
C THR A 345 -2.86 -16.07 -0.66
N LEU A 346 -1.89 -15.87 -1.57
CA LEU A 346 -1.21 -16.97 -2.26
C LEU A 346 -0.42 -17.84 -1.27
N ALA A 347 0.36 -17.22 -0.37
CA ALA A 347 1.11 -17.93 0.65
C ALA A 347 0.19 -18.78 1.53
N ALA A 348 -0.90 -18.20 2.04
CA ALA A 348 -1.88 -18.92 2.85
C ALA A 348 -2.54 -20.08 2.08
N THR A 349 -2.86 -19.86 0.80
CA THR A 349 -3.43 -20.90 -0.07
C THR A 349 -2.45 -22.04 -0.31
N LEU A 350 -1.19 -21.73 -0.62
CA LEU A 350 -0.13 -22.74 -0.81
C LEU A 350 0.14 -23.55 0.46
N VAL A 351 0.17 -22.90 1.61
CA VAL A 351 0.34 -23.58 2.89
C VAL A 351 -0.84 -24.49 3.19
N GLY A 352 -2.08 -24.02 2.97
CA GLY A 352 -3.30 -24.82 3.14
C GLY A 352 -3.37 -25.99 2.16
N PHE A 353 -2.93 -25.80 0.90
CA PHE A 353 -2.84 -26.85 -0.11
C PHE A 353 -1.79 -27.90 0.27
N ARG A 354 -0.57 -27.51 0.65
CA ARG A 354 0.50 -28.41 1.09
C ARG A 354 0.13 -29.19 2.35
N ALA A 355 -0.67 -28.58 3.23
CA ALA A 355 -1.18 -29.26 4.42
C ALA A 355 -2.33 -30.25 4.10
N GLY A 356 -2.85 -30.29 2.86
CA GLY A 356 -3.98 -31.14 2.47
C GLY A 356 -5.36 -30.63 2.92
N ILE A 357 -5.46 -29.38 3.39
CA ILE A 357 -6.73 -28.75 3.80
C ILE A 357 -7.47 -28.21 2.57
N LEU A 358 -6.74 -27.67 1.60
CA LEU A 358 -7.29 -27.09 0.36
C LEU A 358 -6.97 -27.98 -0.83
N THR A 359 -7.85 -27.97 -1.84
CA THR A 359 -7.66 -28.70 -3.08
C THR A 359 -6.95 -27.85 -4.14
N GLU A 360 -6.43 -28.51 -5.21
CA GLU A 360 -5.84 -27.83 -6.36
C GLU A 360 -6.86 -26.88 -7.05
N GLU A 361 -8.15 -27.23 -7.02
CA GLU A 361 -9.21 -26.39 -7.59
C GLU A 361 -9.34 -25.06 -6.84
N VAL A 362 -9.21 -25.05 -5.52
CA VAL A 362 -9.17 -23.82 -4.73
C VAL A 362 -7.92 -23.01 -5.05
N LEU A 363 -6.75 -23.64 -5.15
CA LEU A 363 -5.50 -22.97 -5.52
C LEU A 363 -5.65 -22.25 -6.87
N ASN A 364 -6.16 -22.96 -7.90
CA ASN A 364 -6.36 -22.37 -9.21
C ASN A 364 -7.42 -21.26 -9.20
N SER A 365 -8.50 -21.43 -8.42
CA SER A 365 -9.53 -20.39 -8.26
C SER A 365 -9.00 -19.14 -7.57
N VAL A 366 -8.09 -19.29 -6.61
CA VAL A 366 -7.42 -18.16 -5.93
C VAL A 366 -6.45 -17.44 -6.88
N LEU A 367 -5.75 -18.14 -7.77
CA LEU A 367 -4.92 -17.49 -8.79
C LEU A 367 -5.77 -16.60 -9.71
N VAL A 368 -6.96 -17.10 -10.12
CA VAL A 368 -7.91 -16.28 -10.88
C VAL A 368 -8.42 -15.09 -10.08
N LEU A 369 -8.75 -15.30 -8.80
CA LEU A 369 -9.16 -14.24 -7.88
C LEU A 369 -8.10 -13.15 -7.80
N MET A 370 -6.84 -13.53 -7.64
CA MET A 370 -5.72 -12.59 -7.58
C MET A 370 -5.61 -11.75 -8.85
N LEU A 371 -5.68 -12.38 -10.02
CA LEU A 371 -5.65 -11.69 -11.32
C LEU A 371 -6.79 -10.66 -11.44
N VAL A 372 -8.01 -11.09 -11.15
CA VAL A 372 -9.19 -10.24 -11.27
C VAL A 372 -9.11 -9.06 -10.29
N THR A 373 -8.78 -9.32 -9.03
CA THR A 373 -8.78 -8.28 -8.00
C THR A 373 -7.56 -7.34 -8.10
N ALA A 374 -6.38 -7.86 -8.50
CA ALA A 374 -5.21 -7.05 -8.77
C ALA A 374 -5.40 -6.09 -9.96
N THR A 375 -6.30 -6.42 -10.88
CA THR A 375 -6.66 -5.56 -12.01
C THR A 375 -7.81 -4.62 -11.66
N LEU A 376 -8.93 -5.14 -11.13
CA LEU A 376 -10.12 -4.35 -10.82
C LEU A 376 -9.89 -3.32 -9.71
N GLY A 377 -9.15 -3.68 -8.66
CA GLY A 377 -8.86 -2.78 -7.53
C GLY A 377 -8.25 -1.46 -8.01
N PRO A 378 -7.05 -1.48 -8.64
CA PRO A 378 -6.42 -0.29 -9.20
C PRO A 378 -7.28 0.44 -10.24
N LEU A 379 -7.98 -0.27 -11.12
CA LEU A 379 -8.86 0.33 -12.13
C LEU A 379 -10.00 1.13 -11.49
N ILE A 380 -10.66 0.58 -10.48
CA ILE A 380 -11.75 1.27 -9.78
C ILE A 380 -11.19 2.43 -8.97
N THR A 381 -10.09 2.21 -8.23
CA THR A 381 -9.43 3.27 -7.44
C THR A 381 -9.05 4.46 -8.31
N SER A 382 -8.46 4.24 -9.48
CA SER A 382 -8.06 5.33 -10.39
C SER A 382 -9.23 6.17 -10.89
N LYS A 383 -10.44 5.61 -10.94
CA LYS A 383 -11.67 6.32 -11.36
C LYS A 383 -12.37 7.04 -10.22
N VAL A 384 -12.29 6.48 -9.01
CA VAL A 384 -13.08 6.96 -7.86
C VAL A 384 -12.28 7.89 -6.95
N ALA A 385 -11.01 7.59 -6.70
CA ALA A 385 -10.16 8.35 -5.80
C ALA A 385 -9.95 9.83 -6.20
N PRO A 386 -9.92 10.23 -7.50
CA PRO A 386 -9.85 11.65 -7.87
C PRO A 386 -11.00 12.51 -7.34
N GLY A 387 -12.12 11.89 -7.00
CA GLY A 387 -13.27 12.58 -6.41
C GLY A 387 -13.24 12.69 -4.88
N LEU A 388 -12.19 12.18 -4.22
CA LEU A 388 -12.02 12.37 -2.79
C LEU A 388 -11.66 13.81 -2.49
N ARG A 389 -12.36 14.39 -1.52
CA ARG A 389 -11.99 15.69 -0.96
C ARG A 389 -10.95 15.45 0.13
N LEU A 390 -9.84 16.15 0.07
CA LEU A 390 -8.99 16.30 1.24
C LEU A 390 -9.85 16.99 2.30
N GLN A 391 -9.95 16.45 3.48
CA GLN A 391 -10.44 17.25 4.60
C GLN A 391 -9.41 18.36 4.76
N GLU A 392 -9.82 19.58 4.42
CA GLU A 392 -9.11 20.76 4.90
C GLU A 392 -8.98 20.53 6.40
N THR A 393 -7.75 20.38 6.86
CA THR A 393 -7.45 20.40 8.28
C THR A 393 -8.13 21.67 8.76
N ASN A 394 -9.18 21.58 9.58
CA ASN A 394 -9.75 22.69 10.29
C ASN A 394 -8.66 23.21 11.25
N ILE A 395 -7.67 23.86 10.73
CA ILE A 395 -7.06 24.97 11.42
C ILE A 395 -8.21 25.95 11.45
N ALA A 396 -8.94 25.95 12.56
CA ALA A 396 -9.92 26.99 12.83
C ALA A 396 -9.19 28.29 12.50
N PRO A 397 -9.73 29.12 11.58
CA PRO A 397 -9.19 30.44 11.44
C PRO A 397 -9.23 31.00 12.87
N VAL A 398 -8.09 31.36 13.40
CA VAL A 398 -8.06 32.27 14.54
C VAL A 398 -8.70 33.54 13.96
N GLU A 399 -10.02 33.62 14.12
CA GLU A 399 -10.75 34.85 13.94
C GLU A 399 -10.23 35.85 14.97
N GLN A 400 -9.08 36.42 14.69
CA GLN A 400 -8.84 37.78 15.13
C GLN A 400 -9.87 38.58 14.35
N LYS A 401 -10.98 38.93 15.02
CA LYS A 401 -11.82 40.04 14.64
C LYS A 401 -10.94 41.29 14.56
N VAL A 402 -10.34 41.50 13.42
CA VAL A 402 -9.97 42.83 12.98
C VAL A 402 -11.25 43.36 12.36
N GLU A 403 -11.92 44.27 13.09
CA GLU A 403 -12.95 45.14 12.53
C GLU A 403 -12.32 45.89 11.36
N ILE A 404 -12.53 45.39 10.14
CA ILE A 404 -12.25 46.12 8.92
C ILE A 404 -13.57 46.77 8.55
N GLU A 405 -13.62 48.08 8.78
CA GLU A 405 -14.65 48.96 8.25
C GLU A 405 -14.83 48.65 6.75
N GLU A 406 -16.11 48.51 6.37
CA GLU A 406 -16.56 48.50 4.99
C GLU A 406 -16.00 49.72 4.23
N GLN A 407 -15.05 49.49 3.31
CA GLN A 407 -14.83 50.38 2.19
C GLN A 407 -14.34 49.63 0.95
N GLU A 408 -15.12 49.71 -0.10
CA GLU A 408 -14.82 49.67 -1.52
C GLU A 408 -14.58 48.33 -2.23
N LYS A 409 -15.40 48.09 -3.24
CA LYS A 409 -15.21 47.20 -4.39
C LYS A 409 -13.75 47.18 -4.84
N VAL A 410 -13.02 46.13 -4.46
CA VAL A 410 -11.66 45.91 -4.96
C VAL A 410 -11.73 45.08 -6.24
N SER A 411 -11.53 45.75 -7.35
CA SER A 411 -11.09 45.15 -8.61
C SER A 411 -9.86 44.29 -8.33
N SER A 412 -9.73 43.16 -9.00
CA SER A 412 -8.59 42.24 -8.89
C SER A 412 -7.26 42.95 -9.19
N ARG A 413 -6.64 43.55 -8.19
CA ARG A 413 -5.32 44.16 -8.33
C ARG A 413 -4.23 43.13 -8.17
N PHE A 414 -3.26 43.15 -9.06
CA PHE A 414 -2.06 42.35 -9.03
C PHE A 414 -1.37 42.49 -7.65
N THR A 415 -1.07 41.37 -6.97
CA THR A 415 -0.48 41.39 -5.63
C THR A 415 0.80 40.54 -5.62
N VAL A 416 1.93 41.14 -5.27
CA VAL A 416 3.20 40.47 -5.13
C VAL A 416 3.41 40.12 -3.64
N VAL A 417 3.50 38.83 -3.31
CA VAL A 417 3.78 38.37 -1.95
C VAL A 417 5.31 38.21 -1.81
N VAL A 418 5.91 38.89 -0.82
CA VAL A 418 7.36 38.87 -0.57
C VAL A 418 7.63 38.19 0.77
N PRO A 419 8.31 37.02 0.79
CA PRO A 419 8.71 36.40 2.03
C PRO A 419 9.87 37.18 2.67
N VAL A 420 9.65 37.67 3.89
CA VAL A 420 10.60 38.45 4.65
C VAL A 420 11.15 37.60 5.78
N ARG A 421 12.39 37.10 5.63
CA ARG A 421 13.04 36.24 6.64
C ARG A 421 14.48 36.61 6.93
N ASN A 422 15.23 37.08 5.92
CA ASN A 422 16.66 37.34 6.05
C ASN A 422 16.94 38.83 5.78
N PRO A 423 17.42 39.60 6.77
CA PRO A 423 17.68 41.03 6.62
C PRO A 423 18.64 41.41 5.48
N GLN A 424 19.52 40.47 5.06
CA GLN A 424 20.47 40.75 3.98
C GLN A 424 19.83 40.65 2.57
N THR A 425 18.79 39.85 2.41
CA THR A 425 18.10 39.65 1.11
C THR A 425 16.75 40.39 1.03
N GLU A 426 16.20 40.77 2.18
CA GLU A 426 14.89 41.41 2.30
C GLU A 426 14.77 42.66 1.43
N ARG A 427 15.77 43.54 1.48
CA ARG A 427 15.81 44.79 0.73
C ARG A 427 15.69 44.55 -0.78
N PHE A 428 16.47 43.60 -1.31
CA PHE A 428 16.44 43.28 -2.77
C PHE A 428 15.10 42.66 -3.19
N LEU A 429 14.53 41.79 -2.35
CA LEU A 429 13.24 41.15 -2.64
C LEU A 429 12.11 42.21 -2.65
N ILE A 430 12.12 43.16 -1.72
CA ILE A 430 11.15 44.24 -1.65
C ILE A 430 11.34 45.21 -2.83
N GLU A 431 12.56 45.57 -3.19
CA GLU A 431 12.85 46.42 -4.34
C GLU A 431 12.39 45.80 -5.65
N MET A 432 12.63 44.49 -5.88
CA MET A 432 12.17 43.73 -7.04
C MET A 432 10.63 43.67 -7.08
N ALA A 433 10.00 43.38 -5.96
CA ALA A 433 8.56 43.32 -5.84
C ALA A 433 7.92 44.69 -6.09
N ALA A 434 8.57 45.78 -5.67
CA ALA A 434 8.14 47.14 -5.90
C ALA A 434 8.15 47.52 -7.40
N ILE A 435 9.16 47.08 -8.12
CA ILE A 435 9.25 47.29 -9.58
C ILE A 435 8.12 46.54 -10.29
N LEU A 436 7.87 45.26 -9.94
CA LEU A 436 6.81 44.46 -10.52
C LEU A 436 5.42 45.00 -10.18
N ALA A 437 5.18 45.34 -8.92
CA ALA A 437 3.89 45.92 -8.50
C ALA A 437 3.62 47.28 -9.13
N LYS A 438 4.64 48.10 -9.32
CA LYS A 438 4.53 49.41 -9.98
C LYS A 438 4.17 49.27 -11.46
N HIS A 439 4.79 48.28 -12.15
CA HIS A 439 4.53 48.06 -13.58
C HIS A 439 3.10 47.57 -13.84
N GLU A 440 2.58 46.68 -12.97
CA GLU A 440 1.25 46.09 -13.12
C GLU A 440 0.15 46.82 -12.34
N GLY A 441 0.44 47.97 -11.74
CA GLY A 441 -0.53 48.75 -10.93
C GLY A 441 -1.00 47.99 -9.67
N GLY A 442 -0.15 47.10 -9.17
CA GLY A 442 -0.45 46.20 -8.07
C GLY A 442 0.01 46.69 -6.69
N ARG A 443 -0.04 45.80 -5.72
CA ARG A 443 0.42 46.02 -4.33
C ARG A 443 1.41 44.96 -3.89
N ILE A 444 2.23 45.30 -2.88
CA ILE A 444 3.17 44.39 -2.25
C ILE A 444 2.59 43.92 -0.91
N LEU A 445 2.64 42.64 -0.64
CA LEU A 445 2.27 42.05 0.63
C LEU A 445 3.51 41.36 1.25
N PRO A 446 4.17 41.95 2.25
CA PRO A 446 5.27 41.29 2.95
C PRO A 446 4.72 40.18 3.83
N LEU A 447 5.29 38.96 3.72
CA LEU A 447 4.96 37.79 4.52
C LEU A 447 6.10 37.51 5.49
N ALA A 448 5.91 37.84 6.79
CA ALA A 448 6.86 37.47 7.83
C ALA A 448 6.66 36.00 8.22
N ILE A 449 7.74 35.20 8.11
CA ILE A 449 7.74 33.81 8.54
C ILE A 449 8.34 33.77 9.95
N PRO A 450 7.55 33.42 10.99
CA PRO A 450 8.09 33.34 12.36
C PRO A 450 9.17 32.26 12.44
N GLN A 451 10.20 32.51 13.24
CA GLN A 451 11.15 31.47 13.62
C GLN A 451 10.45 30.50 14.57
N ALA A 452 10.43 29.19 14.20
CA ALA A 452 9.99 28.12 15.09
C ALA A 452 11.08 27.81 16.11
#